data_da6a682d24b515f8273ea0e2be6e0519
#
_entry.id   da6a682d24b515f8273ea0e2be6e0519
#
_cell.length_a   1.000
_cell.length_b   1.000
_cell.length_c   1.000
_cell.angle_alpha   90.00
_cell.angle_beta   90.00
_cell.angle_gamma   90.00
#
_symmetry.space_group_name_H-M   'P 1'
#
loop_
_entity.id
_entity.type
_entity.pdbx_description
1 polymer ?
#
loop_
_entity_poly.entity_id
_entity_poly.type
_entity_poly.pdbx_seq_one_letter_code
_entity_poly.pdbx_strand_id
1 'polypeptide(L)'
;KGSVAAYQYAESALRELKSEIEKENPTSDIQFIIVPGNHDNNYECPQAIIRSAIINGIKDSDKVNEELLPICLDPQADFWKFYSQITEEEQKPSVSSVRNVQLDETHQLKIVSYNTSVFLEAENKGFCLVPENKFISFEDEAPNIQQIVITLFHHNPCWLDSQTERNNRVKFRTHISSLS
;
A
#
# COMPACT_ATOMS: atom_id res chain seq x y z
N LYS A 1 1.51 -1.98 17.79
CA LYS A 1 1.52 -3.19 16.94
C LYS A 1 0.07 -3.50 16.62
N GLY A 2 -0.24 -3.74 15.35
CA GLY A 2 -1.54 -4.24 14.95
C GLY A 2 -1.79 -5.59 15.62
N SER A 3 -2.66 -5.63 16.60
CA SER A 3 -3.08 -6.87 17.23
C SER A 3 -4.41 -7.32 16.63
N VAL A 4 -4.71 -8.60 16.68
CA VAL A 4 -6.01 -9.14 16.23
C VAL A 4 -7.17 -8.39 16.89
N ALA A 5 -7.06 -8.04 18.17
CA ALA A 5 -8.07 -7.26 18.88
C ALA A 5 -8.21 -5.82 18.31
N ALA A 6 -7.09 -5.17 17.92
CA ALA A 6 -7.14 -3.85 17.32
C ALA A 6 -7.82 -3.89 15.95
N TYR A 7 -7.57 -4.91 15.13
CA TYR A 7 -8.26 -5.08 13.85
C TYR A 7 -9.74 -5.38 14.01
N GLN A 8 -10.13 -6.20 14.99
CA GLN A 8 -11.55 -6.46 15.30
C GLN A 8 -12.28 -5.17 15.69
N TYR A 9 -11.65 -4.32 16.50
CA TYR A 9 -12.21 -3.03 16.86
C TYR A 9 -12.35 -2.09 15.65
N ALA A 10 -11.29 -2.01 14.82
CA ALA A 10 -11.30 -1.20 13.59
C ALA A 10 -12.36 -1.69 12.60
N GLU A 11 -12.50 -3.01 12.44
CA GLU A 11 -13.53 -3.60 11.59
C GLU A 11 -14.94 -3.21 12.06
N SER A 12 -15.22 -3.33 13.36
CA SER A 12 -16.51 -2.95 13.93
C SER A 12 -16.83 -1.47 13.67
N ALA A 13 -15.85 -0.59 13.91
CA ALA A 13 -16.04 0.85 13.71
C ALA A 13 -16.26 1.21 12.21
N LEU A 14 -15.53 0.57 11.30
CA LEU A 14 -15.69 0.83 9.86
C LEU A 14 -17.01 0.28 9.32
N ARG A 15 -17.46 -0.90 9.80
CA ARG A 15 -18.79 -1.44 9.44
C ARG A 15 -19.93 -0.58 9.98
N GLU A 16 -19.79 -0.05 11.19
CA GLU A 16 -20.76 0.91 11.75
C GLU A 16 -20.81 2.19 10.91
N LEU A 17 -19.65 2.77 10.58
CA LEU A 17 -19.55 3.94 9.70
C LEU A 17 -20.22 3.68 8.34
N LYS A 18 -19.92 2.55 7.70
CA LYS A 18 -20.55 2.14 6.43
C LYS A 18 -22.06 2.09 6.58
N SER A 19 -22.56 1.42 7.62
CA SER A 19 -23.99 1.31 7.87
C SER A 19 -24.69 2.66 8.08
N GLU A 20 -24.05 3.60 8.81
CA GLU A 20 -24.63 4.93 9.01
C GLU A 20 -24.68 5.73 7.70
N ILE A 21 -23.63 5.66 6.87
CA ILE A 21 -23.64 6.35 5.56
C ILE A 21 -24.71 5.75 4.64
N GLU A 22 -24.86 4.42 4.61
CA GLU A 22 -25.87 3.72 3.80
C GLU A 22 -27.30 4.04 4.23
N LYS A 23 -27.54 4.29 5.52
CA LYS A 23 -28.86 4.75 6.00
C LYS A 23 -29.23 6.13 5.44
N GLU A 24 -28.26 7.04 5.42
CA GLU A 24 -28.47 8.40 4.90
C GLU A 24 -28.50 8.44 3.37
N ASN A 25 -27.75 7.53 2.71
CA ASN A 25 -27.60 7.44 1.27
C ASN A 25 -27.74 5.99 0.78
N PRO A 26 -28.95 5.42 0.70
CA PRO A 26 -29.15 3.99 0.40
C PRO A 26 -28.66 3.52 -0.97
N THR A 27 -28.37 4.44 -1.87
CA THR A 27 -27.84 4.14 -3.23
C THR A 27 -26.32 4.25 -3.32
N SER A 28 -25.64 4.56 -2.21
CA SER A 28 -24.18 4.72 -2.20
C SER A 28 -23.50 3.36 -2.22
N ASP A 29 -22.52 3.21 -3.10
CA ASP A 29 -21.54 2.11 -3.07
C ASP A 29 -20.30 2.58 -2.29
N ILE A 30 -20.17 2.13 -1.04
CA ILE A 30 -19.07 2.53 -0.17
C ILE A 30 -17.95 1.52 -0.25
N GLN A 31 -16.79 1.97 -0.70
CA GLN A 31 -15.61 1.16 -0.83
C GLN A 31 -14.49 1.66 0.10
N PHE A 32 -13.88 0.74 0.82
CA PHE A 32 -12.71 1.04 1.64
C PHE A 32 -11.42 0.76 0.87
N ILE A 33 -10.53 1.74 0.83
CA ILE A 33 -9.19 1.59 0.28
C ILE A 33 -8.20 1.98 1.37
N ILE A 34 -7.42 1.01 1.82
CA ILE A 34 -6.54 1.14 2.98
C ILE A 34 -5.13 0.66 2.59
N VAL A 35 -4.11 1.34 3.09
CA VAL A 35 -2.71 0.94 2.97
C VAL A 35 -2.15 0.61 4.35
N PRO A 36 -1.29 -0.42 4.48
CA PRO A 36 -0.69 -0.75 5.76
C PRO A 36 0.35 0.30 6.18
N GLY A 37 0.42 0.53 7.49
CA GLY A 37 1.42 1.36 8.13
C GLY A 37 2.49 0.53 8.83
N ASN A 38 3.45 1.22 9.46
CA ASN A 38 4.55 0.58 10.18
C ASN A 38 4.09 -0.24 11.40
N HIS A 39 2.94 0.08 11.97
CA HIS A 39 2.36 -0.66 13.10
C HIS A 39 1.65 -1.95 12.68
N ASP A 40 1.42 -2.15 11.39
CA ASP A 40 0.81 -3.37 10.84
C ASP A 40 1.83 -4.50 10.60
N ASN A 41 3.13 -4.22 10.80
CA ASN A 41 4.17 -5.23 10.72
C ASN A 41 4.33 -6.01 12.04
N ASN A 42 4.27 -7.34 11.95
CA ASN A 42 4.74 -8.23 12.99
C ASN A 42 6.21 -8.57 12.77
N TYR A 43 7.10 -7.89 13.49
CA TYR A 43 8.55 -8.07 13.36
C TYR A 43 9.08 -9.35 14.03
N GLU A 44 8.26 -10.06 14.80
CA GLU A 44 8.58 -11.32 15.46
C GLU A 44 8.24 -12.55 14.58
N CYS A 45 8.24 -12.36 13.24
CA CYS A 45 7.94 -13.44 12.33
C CYS A 45 9.09 -14.47 12.25
N PRO A 46 8.81 -15.76 11.98
CA PRO A 46 9.82 -16.82 11.92
C PRO A 46 10.92 -16.56 10.87
N GLN A 47 10.63 -15.78 9.86
CA GLN A 47 11.52 -15.50 8.74
C GLN A 47 12.27 -14.16 8.87
N ALA A 48 12.28 -13.54 10.05
CA ALA A 48 12.87 -12.21 10.27
C ALA A 48 14.32 -12.07 9.75
N ILE A 49 15.16 -13.07 9.97
CA ILE A 49 16.58 -13.07 9.51
C ILE A 49 16.67 -13.08 7.98
N ILE A 50 15.88 -13.93 7.32
CA ILE A 50 15.85 -14.03 5.86
C ILE A 50 15.32 -12.72 5.27
N ARG A 51 14.26 -12.18 5.87
CA ARG A 51 13.67 -10.90 5.48
C ARG A 51 14.69 -9.76 5.58
N SER A 52 15.46 -9.65 6.66
CA SER A 52 16.53 -8.64 6.79
C SER A 52 17.60 -8.76 5.71
N ALA A 53 18.01 -9.98 5.34
CA ALA A 53 18.96 -10.18 4.26
C ALA A 53 18.39 -9.71 2.90
N ILE A 54 17.12 -9.99 2.63
CA ILE A 54 16.43 -9.52 1.41
C ILE A 54 16.36 -7.99 1.40
N ILE A 55 15.96 -7.35 2.51
CA ILE A 55 15.87 -5.89 2.62
C ILE A 55 17.22 -5.23 2.36
N ASN A 56 18.31 -5.78 2.92
CA ASN A 56 19.65 -5.25 2.66
C ASN A 56 20.04 -5.37 1.18
N GLY A 57 19.73 -6.49 0.53
CA GLY A 57 19.94 -6.64 -0.91
C GLY A 57 19.13 -5.65 -1.76
N ILE A 58 17.91 -5.28 -1.33
CA ILE A 58 17.10 -4.28 -2.01
C ILE A 58 17.70 -2.87 -1.86
N LYS A 59 18.28 -2.54 -0.71
CA LYS A 59 18.98 -1.26 -0.49
C LYS A 59 20.07 -1.01 -1.52
N ASP A 60 20.77 -2.08 -1.94
CA ASP A 60 21.85 -1.99 -2.92
C ASP A 60 21.35 -1.98 -4.37
N SER A 61 20.27 -2.72 -4.67
CA SER A 61 19.80 -2.94 -6.04
C SER A 61 18.63 -2.02 -6.45
N ASP A 62 17.91 -1.44 -5.47
CA ASP A 62 16.67 -0.67 -5.65
C ASP A 62 15.55 -1.46 -6.36
N LYS A 63 15.65 -2.78 -6.35
CA LYS A 63 14.70 -3.71 -6.94
C LYS A 63 14.46 -4.88 -6.00
N VAL A 64 13.24 -5.39 -6.03
CA VAL A 64 12.86 -6.60 -5.30
C VAL A 64 12.69 -7.76 -6.26
N ASN A 65 13.18 -8.95 -5.86
CA ASN A 65 12.88 -10.20 -6.55
C ASN A 65 11.46 -10.63 -6.17
N GLU A 66 10.61 -10.89 -7.18
CA GLU A 66 9.22 -11.29 -7.00
C GLU A 66 9.05 -12.59 -6.21
N GLU A 67 9.97 -13.54 -6.35
CA GLU A 67 9.93 -14.81 -5.62
C GLU A 67 10.20 -14.64 -4.12
N LEU A 68 10.92 -13.58 -3.73
CA LEU A 68 11.27 -13.27 -2.35
C LEU A 68 10.27 -12.30 -1.69
N LEU A 69 9.47 -11.62 -2.49
CA LEU A 69 8.51 -10.62 -2.02
C LEU A 69 7.51 -11.17 -0.98
N PRO A 70 6.96 -12.38 -1.10
CA PRO A 70 6.07 -12.94 -0.09
C PRO A 70 6.67 -12.96 1.32
N ILE A 71 7.97 -13.22 1.44
CA ILE A 71 8.68 -13.22 2.74
C ILE A 71 8.67 -11.82 3.37
N CYS A 72 8.77 -10.77 2.54
CA CYS A 72 8.74 -9.38 3.00
C CYS A 72 7.32 -8.93 3.39
N LEU A 73 6.29 -9.49 2.77
CA LEU A 73 4.88 -9.17 3.02
C LEU A 73 4.26 -9.96 4.17
N ASP A 74 4.82 -11.12 4.52
CA ASP A 74 4.33 -12.01 5.60
C ASP A 74 4.11 -11.30 6.94
N PRO A 75 4.96 -10.36 7.41
CA PRO A 75 4.72 -9.60 8.63
C PRO A 75 3.40 -8.82 8.67
N GLN A 76 2.77 -8.60 7.53
CA GLN A 76 1.50 -7.86 7.40
C GLN A 76 0.30 -8.79 7.17
N ALA A 77 0.43 -10.09 7.38
CA ALA A 77 -0.63 -11.06 7.12
C ALA A 77 -1.95 -10.73 7.83
N ASP A 78 -1.88 -10.28 9.09
CA ASP A 78 -3.06 -9.89 9.87
C ASP A 78 -3.75 -8.65 9.29
N PHE A 79 -2.99 -7.68 8.77
CA PHE A 79 -3.55 -6.52 8.07
C PHE A 79 -4.29 -6.94 6.80
N TRP A 80 -3.70 -7.81 5.98
CA TRP A 80 -4.33 -8.22 4.72
C TRP A 80 -5.59 -9.06 4.95
N LYS A 81 -5.59 -9.88 6.02
CA LYS A 81 -6.80 -10.59 6.46
C LYS A 81 -7.91 -9.61 6.88
N PHE A 82 -7.58 -8.63 7.71
CA PHE A 82 -8.50 -7.58 8.12
C PHE A 82 -9.04 -6.79 6.92
N TYR A 83 -8.16 -6.41 5.97
CA TYR A 83 -8.56 -5.67 4.79
C TYR A 83 -9.53 -6.47 3.91
N SER A 84 -9.27 -7.77 3.72
CA SER A 84 -10.21 -8.67 3.03
C SER A 84 -11.56 -8.78 3.72
N GLN A 85 -11.60 -8.76 5.05
CA GLN A 85 -12.84 -8.80 5.83
C GLN A 85 -13.68 -7.54 5.65
N ILE A 86 -13.04 -6.36 5.59
CA ILE A 86 -13.75 -5.08 5.42
C ILE A 86 -14.26 -4.89 4.00
N THR A 87 -13.45 -5.27 3.01
CA THR A 87 -13.80 -5.10 1.60
C THR A 87 -14.71 -6.21 1.08
N GLU A 88 -14.86 -7.30 1.86
CA GLU A 88 -15.60 -8.51 1.46
C GLU A 88 -15.04 -9.15 0.17
N GLU A 89 -13.80 -8.82 -0.16
CA GLU A 89 -13.05 -9.31 -1.32
C GLU A 89 -11.69 -9.85 -0.87
N GLU A 90 -11.16 -10.86 -1.54
CA GLU A 90 -9.81 -11.34 -1.27
C GLU A 90 -8.79 -10.28 -1.65
N GLN A 91 -8.13 -9.69 -0.65
CA GLN A 91 -7.05 -8.74 -0.85
C GLN A 91 -5.70 -9.44 -0.82
N LYS A 92 -4.96 -9.36 -1.93
CA LYS A 92 -3.62 -9.96 -2.02
C LYS A 92 -2.55 -9.01 -1.48
N PRO A 93 -1.65 -9.52 -0.61
CA PRO A 93 -0.49 -8.74 -0.16
C PRO A 93 0.31 -8.18 -1.34
N SER A 94 0.56 -6.88 -1.33
CA SER A 94 1.26 -6.20 -2.43
C SER A 94 2.08 -5.00 -1.95
N VAL A 95 3.06 -4.59 -2.75
CA VAL A 95 3.82 -3.34 -2.56
C VAL A 95 3.10 -2.16 -3.20
N SER A 96 2.45 -2.41 -4.32
CA SER A 96 1.67 -1.40 -5.04
C SER A 96 0.43 -2.04 -5.67
N SER A 97 -0.63 -1.25 -5.79
CA SER A 97 -1.87 -1.67 -6.46
C SER A 97 -2.56 -0.47 -7.09
N VAL A 98 -3.39 -0.74 -8.08
CA VAL A 98 -4.26 0.25 -8.72
C VAL A 98 -5.70 -0.20 -8.58
N ARG A 99 -6.58 0.72 -8.19
CA ARG A 99 -8.02 0.56 -8.25
C ARG A 99 -8.60 1.62 -9.17
N ASN A 100 -9.38 1.19 -10.15
CA ASN A 100 -10.09 2.07 -11.05
C ASN A 100 -11.56 2.14 -10.62
N VAL A 101 -12.08 3.37 -10.52
CA VAL A 101 -13.49 3.64 -10.22
C VAL A 101 -14.04 4.51 -11.34
N GLN A 102 -15.01 3.99 -12.10
CA GLN A 102 -15.69 4.78 -13.12
C GLN A 102 -16.64 5.77 -12.43
N LEU A 103 -16.48 7.07 -12.68
CA LEU A 103 -17.32 8.11 -12.12
C LEU A 103 -18.50 8.42 -13.03
N ASP A 104 -18.25 8.52 -14.33
CA ASP A 104 -19.23 8.69 -15.40
C ASP A 104 -18.68 8.21 -16.75
N GLU A 105 -19.36 8.49 -17.85
CA GLU A 105 -18.93 8.02 -19.19
C GLU A 105 -17.58 8.58 -19.65
N THR A 106 -17.13 9.68 -19.06
CA THR A 106 -15.94 10.44 -19.48
C THR A 106 -14.89 10.59 -18.38
N HIS A 107 -15.21 10.24 -17.11
CA HIS A 107 -14.32 10.42 -15.98
C HIS A 107 -14.07 9.11 -15.23
N GLN A 108 -12.81 8.85 -14.96
CA GLN A 108 -12.34 7.71 -14.17
C GLN A 108 -11.44 8.19 -13.03
N LEU A 109 -11.69 7.66 -11.81
CA LEU A 109 -10.80 7.83 -10.69
C LEU A 109 -9.85 6.63 -10.61
N LYS A 110 -8.55 6.90 -10.64
CA LYS A 110 -7.49 5.91 -10.38
C LYS A 110 -6.91 6.13 -9.00
N ILE A 111 -6.97 5.10 -8.16
CA ILE A 111 -6.37 5.14 -6.84
C ILE A 111 -5.15 4.22 -6.85
N VAL A 112 -3.97 4.84 -6.77
CA VAL A 112 -2.68 4.16 -6.76
C VAL A 112 -2.22 4.05 -5.31
N SER A 113 -2.14 2.84 -4.81
CA SER A 113 -1.74 2.57 -3.43
C SER A 113 -0.32 2.04 -3.37
N TYR A 114 0.51 2.60 -2.48
CA TYR A 114 1.87 2.13 -2.21
C TYR A 114 2.01 1.73 -0.74
N ASN A 115 2.43 0.49 -0.53
CA ASN A 115 2.78 -0.04 0.79
C ASN A 115 4.22 0.38 1.14
N THR A 116 4.35 1.56 1.70
CA THR A 116 5.66 2.12 2.09
C THR A 116 6.24 1.49 3.35
N SER A 117 5.53 0.57 4.00
CA SER A 117 5.95 -0.05 5.26
C SER A 117 6.48 -1.48 5.11
N VAL A 118 6.36 -2.09 3.92
CA VAL A 118 6.70 -3.51 3.70
C VAL A 118 8.17 -3.84 3.98
N PHE A 119 9.10 -2.91 3.74
CA PHE A 119 10.54 -3.12 3.92
C PHE A 119 11.10 -2.49 5.21
N LEU A 120 10.24 -2.08 6.14
CA LEU A 120 10.67 -1.57 7.44
C LEU A 120 11.15 -2.69 8.34
N GLU A 121 12.17 -2.40 9.11
CA GLU A 121 12.71 -3.26 10.17
C GLU A 121 12.47 -2.63 11.55
N ALA A 122 12.37 -3.46 12.59
CA ALA A 122 12.08 -3.01 13.96
C ALA A 122 13.11 -1.99 14.50
N GLU A 123 14.36 -2.17 14.12
CA GLU A 123 15.49 -1.35 14.57
C GLU A 123 15.76 -0.14 13.67
N ASN A 124 15.35 -0.20 12.39
CA ASN A 124 15.57 0.84 11.38
C ASN A 124 14.28 1.63 11.09
N LYS A 125 13.74 2.28 12.12
CA LYS A 125 12.45 2.99 12.04
C LYS A 125 12.38 4.16 11.05
N GLY A 126 13.48 4.56 10.45
CA GLY A 126 13.55 5.67 9.49
C GLY A 126 13.78 5.25 8.04
N PHE A 127 13.78 3.93 7.75
CA PHE A 127 14.03 3.45 6.40
C PHE A 127 12.75 2.96 5.76
N CYS A 128 12.15 3.79 4.92
CA CYS A 128 11.05 3.40 4.04
C CYS A 128 11.60 3.27 2.61
N LEU A 129 11.14 2.27 1.88
CA LEU A 129 11.55 2.03 0.49
C LEU A 129 10.34 1.59 -0.33
N VAL A 130 10.23 2.12 -1.54
CA VAL A 130 9.39 1.57 -2.60
C VAL A 130 10.31 1.19 -3.76
N PRO A 131 10.56 -0.10 -4.04
CA PRO A 131 11.43 -0.53 -5.13
C PRO A 131 10.96 0.00 -6.48
N GLU A 132 11.89 0.41 -7.35
CA GLU A 132 11.56 0.98 -8.66
C GLU A 132 10.73 0.04 -9.55
N ASN A 133 11.00 -1.26 -9.49
CA ASN A 133 10.23 -2.25 -10.24
C ASN A 133 8.80 -2.47 -9.70
N LYS A 134 8.41 -1.72 -8.66
CA LYS A 134 7.04 -1.65 -8.12
C LYS A 134 6.35 -0.32 -8.40
N PHE A 135 6.99 0.58 -9.11
CA PHE A 135 6.36 1.81 -9.58
C PHE A 135 5.29 1.48 -10.61
N ILE A 136 4.10 2.04 -10.42
CA ILE A 136 2.98 1.85 -11.34
C ILE A 136 3.17 2.81 -12.52
N SER A 137 3.18 2.28 -13.73
CA SER A 137 3.06 3.07 -14.96
C SER A 137 1.70 2.83 -15.58
N PHE A 138 1.11 3.89 -16.10
CA PHE A 138 -0.12 3.80 -16.89
C PHE A 138 0.27 3.69 -18.36
N GLU A 139 -0.32 2.75 -19.06
CA GLU A 139 -0.33 2.74 -20.51
C GLU A 139 -1.34 3.79 -21.01
N ASP A 140 -1.13 4.34 -22.20
CA ASP A 140 -2.04 5.31 -22.80
C ASP A 140 -3.44 4.68 -22.93
N GLU A 141 -4.38 5.15 -22.14
CA GLU A 141 -5.77 4.72 -22.17
C GLU A 141 -6.56 5.52 -23.23
N ALA A 142 -7.81 5.08 -23.46
CA ALA A 142 -8.66 5.66 -24.48
C ALA A 142 -8.69 7.20 -24.43
N PRO A 143 -8.47 7.90 -25.55
CA PRO A 143 -8.22 9.35 -25.59
C PRO A 143 -9.40 10.22 -25.10
N ASN A 144 -10.53 9.64 -24.78
CA ASN A 144 -11.76 10.35 -24.39
C ASN A 144 -12.08 10.25 -22.89
N ILE A 145 -11.22 9.58 -22.08
CA ILE A 145 -11.46 9.42 -20.64
C ILE A 145 -10.53 10.37 -19.88
N GLN A 146 -11.12 11.28 -19.12
CA GLN A 146 -10.37 12.12 -18.18
C GLN A 146 -10.09 11.32 -16.90
N GLN A 147 -8.81 11.25 -16.55
CA GLN A 147 -8.37 10.51 -15.37
C GLN A 147 -8.09 11.46 -14.21
N ILE A 148 -8.63 11.13 -13.05
CA ILE A 148 -8.26 11.75 -11.77
C ILE A 148 -7.41 10.73 -11.03
N VAL A 149 -6.16 11.07 -10.72
CA VAL A 149 -5.25 10.16 -10.01
C VAL A 149 -5.11 10.57 -8.57
N ILE A 150 -5.37 9.64 -7.65
CA ILE A 150 -5.09 9.79 -6.22
C ILE A 150 -4.01 8.78 -5.84
N THR A 151 -2.91 9.26 -5.27
CA THR A 151 -1.86 8.39 -4.74
C THR A 151 -1.99 8.27 -3.23
N LEU A 152 -2.10 7.02 -2.74
CA LEU A 152 -2.29 6.70 -1.33
C LEU A 152 -1.07 5.96 -0.78
N PHE A 153 -0.50 6.44 0.32
CA PHE A 153 0.60 5.81 1.05
C PHE A 153 0.66 6.29 2.51
N HIS A 154 1.22 5.47 3.40
CA HIS A 154 1.24 5.76 4.84
C HIS A 154 2.35 6.75 5.24
N HIS A 155 3.58 6.53 4.77
CA HIS A 155 4.72 7.33 5.17
C HIS A 155 4.89 8.55 4.27
N ASN A 156 5.13 9.72 4.87
CA ASN A 156 5.51 10.91 4.11
C ASN A 156 6.72 10.59 3.20
N PRO A 157 6.71 10.99 1.92
CA PRO A 157 7.83 10.75 1.01
C PRO A 157 9.19 11.26 1.52
N CYS A 158 9.20 12.24 2.45
CA CYS A 158 10.43 12.68 3.11
C CYS A 158 11.07 11.62 4.03
N TRP A 159 10.34 10.57 4.40
CA TRP A 159 10.83 9.46 5.22
C TRP A 159 11.43 8.33 4.39
N LEU A 160 11.24 8.37 3.07
CA LEU A 160 11.89 7.45 2.16
C LEU A 160 13.41 7.67 2.16
N ASP A 161 14.15 6.59 1.95
CA ASP A 161 15.60 6.61 1.99
C ASP A 161 16.19 7.62 1.01
N SER A 162 17.07 8.47 1.53
CA SER A 162 17.81 9.46 0.76
C SER A 162 19.32 9.20 0.74
N GLN A 163 19.79 8.18 1.47
CA GLN A 163 21.24 7.96 1.68
C GLN A 163 21.86 7.03 0.65
N THR A 164 21.07 6.27 -0.09
CA THR A 164 21.60 5.45 -1.18
C THR A 164 21.96 6.34 -2.36
N GLU A 165 22.99 5.97 -3.11
CA GLU A 165 23.40 6.66 -4.36
C GLU A 165 22.23 6.80 -5.36
N ARG A 166 21.21 5.98 -5.21
CA ARG A 166 20.02 5.91 -6.07
C ARG A 166 18.87 6.79 -5.62
N ASN A 167 18.94 7.30 -4.40
CA ASN A 167 17.98 8.25 -3.82
C ASN A 167 16.50 7.88 -4.08
N ASN A 168 16.04 6.78 -3.49
CA ASN A 168 14.67 6.29 -3.64
C ASN A 168 13.60 7.36 -3.37
N ARG A 169 13.86 8.29 -2.43
CA ARG A 169 13.00 9.44 -2.16
C ARG A 169 12.76 10.31 -3.38
N VAL A 170 13.82 10.69 -4.09
CA VAL A 170 13.70 11.55 -5.28
C VAL A 170 12.99 10.81 -6.40
N LYS A 171 13.37 9.55 -6.64
CA LYS A 171 12.75 8.72 -7.67
C LYS A 171 11.26 8.52 -7.43
N PHE A 172 10.87 8.17 -6.20
CA PHE A 172 9.48 8.00 -5.85
C PHE A 172 8.68 9.30 -5.99
N ARG A 173 9.21 10.43 -5.51
CA ARG A 173 8.54 11.73 -5.66
C ARG A 173 8.39 12.13 -7.12
N THR A 174 9.42 11.95 -7.94
CA THR A 174 9.34 12.21 -9.38
C THR A 174 8.27 11.31 -10.02
N HIS A 175 8.28 10.03 -9.65
CA HIS A 175 7.30 9.07 -10.15
C HIS A 175 5.86 9.47 -9.80
N ILE A 176 5.54 9.73 -8.52
CA ILE A 176 4.16 10.10 -8.15
C ILE A 176 3.73 11.44 -8.79
N SER A 177 4.67 12.36 -9.03
CA SER A 177 4.38 13.61 -9.75
C SER A 177 4.13 13.39 -11.24
N SER A 178 4.59 12.30 -11.84
CA SER A 178 4.34 11.96 -13.24
C SER A 178 3.02 11.21 -13.46
N LEU A 179 2.35 10.80 -12.39
CA LEU A 179 1.04 10.13 -12.46
C LEU A 179 -0.14 11.12 -12.57
N SER A 180 0.11 12.41 -12.35
CA SER A 180 -0.90 13.48 -12.31
C SER A 180 -1.01 14.20 -13.64
#